data_f43eed9055dce3e231d6080075f8a7ec
#
_entry.id   f43eed9055dce3e231d6080075f8a7ec
#
_cell.length_a   1.000
_cell.length_b   1.000
_cell.length_c   1.000
_cell.angle_alpha   90.00
_cell.angle_beta   90.00
_cell.angle_gamma   90.00
#
_symmetry.space_group_name_H-M   'P 1'
#
loop_
_entity.id
_entity.type
_entity.pdbx_description
1 polymer ?
#
loop_
_entity_poly.entity_id
_entity_poly.type
_entity_poly.pdbx_seq_one_letter_code
_entity_poly.pdbx_strand_id
1 'polypeptide(L)'
;MKQRLVGFSGLRVSDIGLGTATWGESTQLAEAQVILREYLDAGGTLIDSSPSYAQGRAQQVLSEVLAAADVPRERLVLSSSAGIAPRSPVGRRVDCSRRALMHQLDATLQALGTDHLDLWSVAYWDERTPPAEVADTIDWAIRTGRTRYAGVRDYAGWQLAVTAAGHSAPRIVATQHEYSLLTREIEEELIPAARHLGVGVIAAAPLAQGVLTGRYRSTLPHGVRAEVHARLGGKAHTIVDALTTAADGLGLPPAVVALAWARDRAGVSSAVVGAGSSAQLRQLLQVTDTVLPRAIVKALDDVSR
;
A
#
# COMPACT_ATOMS: atom_id res chain seq x y z
N MET A 1 -6.90 -15.89 3.60
CA MET A 1 -5.81 -14.97 4.02
C MET A 1 -5.71 -14.91 5.54
N LYS A 2 -4.51 -14.67 6.08
CA LYS A 2 -4.31 -14.46 7.51
C LYS A 2 -4.71 -13.03 7.89
N GLN A 3 -5.23 -12.85 9.11
CA GLN A 3 -5.51 -11.53 9.66
C GLN A 3 -4.38 -11.14 10.62
N ARG A 4 -3.81 -9.94 10.44
CA ARG A 4 -2.70 -9.41 11.25
C ARG A 4 -3.12 -8.10 11.92
N LEU A 5 -2.58 -7.84 13.10
CA LEU A 5 -2.70 -6.54 13.75
C LEU A 5 -1.82 -5.51 13.03
N VAL A 6 -2.32 -4.28 12.96
CA VAL A 6 -1.52 -3.14 12.47
C VAL A 6 -0.81 -2.51 13.66
N GLY A 7 0.47 -2.82 13.80
CA GLY A 7 1.26 -2.36 14.94
C GLY A 7 0.66 -2.79 16.29
N PHE A 8 0.74 -1.92 17.28
CA PHE A 8 0.16 -2.13 18.64
C PHE A 8 -1.26 -1.54 18.70
N SER A 9 -2.06 -1.76 17.67
CA SER A 9 -3.46 -1.31 17.64
C SER A 9 -4.43 -2.48 17.59
N GLY A 10 -5.72 -2.19 17.79
CA GLY A 10 -6.80 -3.16 17.60
C GLY A 10 -7.19 -3.40 16.13
N LEU A 11 -6.63 -2.61 15.20
CA LEU A 11 -6.94 -2.75 13.78
C LEU A 11 -6.39 -4.06 13.23
N ARG A 12 -7.27 -4.88 12.66
CA ARG A 12 -6.90 -6.11 11.97
C ARG A 12 -7.09 -5.95 10.47
N VAL A 13 -6.11 -6.42 9.71
CA VAL A 13 -6.12 -6.38 8.24
C VAL A 13 -5.71 -7.75 7.68
N SER A 14 -6.16 -8.08 6.48
CA SER A 14 -5.59 -9.20 5.74
C SER A 14 -4.11 -8.97 5.45
N ASP A 15 -3.31 -10.02 5.53
CA ASP A 15 -1.86 -9.97 5.29
C ASP A 15 -1.49 -9.62 3.83
N ILE A 16 -2.48 -9.69 2.93
CA ILE A 16 -2.42 -9.11 1.58
C ILE A 16 -3.54 -8.08 1.46
N GLY A 17 -3.21 -6.86 1.06
CA GLY A 17 -4.14 -5.79 0.76
C GLY A 17 -4.36 -5.64 -0.75
N LEU A 18 -5.53 -5.19 -1.15
CA LEU A 18 -5.89 -4.89 -2.54
C LEU A 18 -5.71 -3.40 -2.82
N GLY A 19 -4.77 -3.06 -3.70
CA GLY A 19 -4.55 -1.70 -4.21
C GLY A 19 -5.37 -1.43 -5.46
N THR A 20 -5.99 -0.26 -5.53
CA THR A 20 -6.88 0.15 -6.63
C THR A 20 -6.25 1.13 -7.62
N ALA A 21 -4.91 1.26 -7.65
CA ALA A 21 -4.22 2.28 -8.43
C ALA A 21 -4.51 2.26 -9.94
N THR A 22 -4.86 1.10 -10.49
CA THR A 22 -5.16 0.92 -11.93
C THR A 22 -6.66 1.04 -12.27
N TRP A 23 -7.53 1.17 -11.27
CA TRP A 23 -8.97 1.19 -11.47
C TRP A 23 -9.43 2.51 -12.11
N GLY A 24 -10.29 2.38 -13.12
CA GLY A 24 -10.73 3.55 -13.90
C GLY A 24 -9.69 4.07 -14.92
N GLU A 25 -8.57 3.37 -15.07
CA GLU A 25 -7.56 3.63 -16.09
C GLU A 25 -7.36 2.37 -16.96
N SER A 26 -6.55 1.42 -16.52
CA SER A 26 -6.32 0.14 -17.22
C SER A 26 -7.23 -1.00 -16.73
N THR A 27 -7.84 -0.88 -15.56
CA THR A 27 -8.81 -1.85 -15.02
C THR A 27 -10.20 -1.24 -15.08
N GLN A 28 -11.06 -1.79 -15.94
CA GLN A 28 -12.42 -1.31 -16.12
C GLN A 28 -13.36 -1.83 -15.02
N LEU A 29 -14.53 -1.20 -14.86
CA LEU A 29 -15.50 -1.49 -13.80
C LEU A 29 -15.85 -2.99 -13.68
N ALA A 30 -16.19 -3.63 -14.81
CA ALA A 30 -16.57 -5.05 -14.81
C ALA A 30 -15.46 -5.96 -14.27
N GLU A 31 -14.21 -5.68 -14.65
CA GLU A 31 -13.06 -6.44 -14.17
C GLU A 31 -12.76 -6.15 -12.69
N ALA A 32 -12.90 -4.88 -12.29
CA ALA A 32 -12.75 -4.49 -10.88
C ALA A 32 -13.77 -5.20 -9.96
N GLN A 33 -15.01 -5.42 -10.43
CA GLN A 33 -16.04 -6.19 -9.70
C GLN A 33 -15.62 -7.65 -9.50
N VAL A 34 -15.07 -8.29 -10.52
CA VAL A 34 -14.57 -9.67 -10.44
C VAL A 34 -13.39 -9.75 -9.48
N ILE A 35 -12.42 -8.83 -9.62
CA ILE A 35 -11.25 -8.72 -8.75
C ILE A 35 -11.67 -8.57 -7.28
N LEU A 36 -12.59 -7.65 -6.97
CA LEU A 36 -13.04 -7.44 -5.59
C LEU A 36 -13.69 -8.70 -5.03
N ARG A 37 -14.58 -9.33 -5.78
CA ARG A 37 -15.27 -10.57 -5.34
C ARG A 37 -14.27 -11.66 -5.00
N GLU A 38 -13.35 -11.98 -5.91
CA GLU A 38 -12.35 -13.03 -5.70
C GLU A 38 -11.41 -12.70 -4.53
N TYR A 39 -11.07 -11.42 -4.33
CA TYR A 39 -10.29 -10.97 -3.19
C TYR A 39 -11.01 -11.19 -1.86
N LEU A 40 -12.30 -10.84 -1.79
CA LEU A 40 -13.12 -11.02 -0.59
C LEU A 40 -13.39 -12.51 -0.31
N ASP A 41 -13.63 -13.32 -1.34
CA ASP A 41 -13.80 -14.77 -1.23
C ASP A 41 -12.54 -15.45 -0.67
N ALA A 42 -11.36 -14.91 -0.98
CA ALA A 42 -10.09 -15.37 -0.41
C ALA A 42 -9.84 -14.88 1.02
N GLY A 43 -10.78 -14.14 1.63
CA GLY A 43 -10.69 -13.61 3.00
C GLY A 43 -9.94 -12.29 3.10
N GLY A 44 -9.80 -11.55 2.00
CA GLY A 44 -9.23 -10.21 1.98
C GLY A 44 -10.13 -9.20 2.68
N THR A 45 -9.53 -8.22 3.36
CA THR A 45 -10.27 -7.15 4.07
C THR A 45 -9.74 -5.76 3.75
N LEU A 46 -8.42 -5.58 3.58
CA LEU A 46 -7.80 -4.28 3.35
C LEU A 46 -7.90 -3.86 1.89
N ILE A 47 -8.60 -2.77 1.62
CA ILE A 47 -8.68 -2.14 0.29
C ILE A 47 -8.02 -0.77 0.39
N ASP A 48 -6.99 -0.56 -0.41
CA ASP A 48 -6.21 0.68 -0.43
C ASP A 48 -6.51 1.49 -1.69
N SER A 49 -6.89 2.74 -1.49
CA SER A 49 -7.15 3.70 -2.55
C SER A 49 -6.49 5.05 -2.25
N SER A 50 -6.51 5.95 -3.22
CA SER A 50 -6.00 7.30 -3.05
C SER A 50 -6.70 8.27 -4.02
N PRO A 51 -6.95 9.52 -3.62
CA PRO A 51 -7.46 10.54 -4.55
C PRO A 51 -6.50 10.84 -5.71
N SER A 52 -5.22 10.45 -5.60
CA SER A 52 -4.24 10.57 -6.67
C SER A 52 -4.36 9.48 -7.75
N TYR A 53 -4.99 8.34 -7.45
CA TYR A 53 -5.10 7.21 -8.37
C TYR A 53 -6.07 7.53 -9.52
N ALA A 54 -5.57 7.42 -10.75
CA ALA A 54 -6.33 7.74 -11.96
C ALA A 54 -7.05 9.12 -11.87
N GLN A 55 -6.44 10.11 -11.19
CA GLN A 55 -7.00 11.45 -10.95
C GLN A 55 -8.35 11.44 -10.20
N GLY A 56 -8.52 10.51 -9.26
CA GLY A 56 -9.72 10.31 -8.46
C GLY A 56 -10.72 9.30 -9.03
N ARG A 57 -10.56 8.87 -10.29
CA ARG A 57 -11.47 7.87 -10.89
C ARG A 57 -11.42 6.52 -10.18
N ALA A 58 -10.27 6.14 -9.61
CA ALA A 58 -10.16 4.89 -8.87
C ALA A 58 -11.11 4.82 -7.67
N GLN A 59 -11.32 5.93 -6.96
CA GLN A 59 -12.27 6.00 -5.84
C GLN A 59 -13.72 5.91 -6.33
N GLN A 60 -14.05 6.51 -7.47
CA GLN A 60 -15.39 6.41 -8.06
C GLN A 60 -15.70 4.97 -8.49
N VAL A 61 -14.78 4.32 -9.20
CA VAL A 61 -14.93 2.90 -9.57
C VAL A 61 -15.04 2.03 -8.32
N LEU A 62 -14.23 2.28 -7.29
CA LEU A 62 -14.31 1.53 -6.03
C LEU A 62 -15.69 1.69 -5.38
N SER A 63 -16.25 2.89 -5.34
CA SER A 63 -17.59 3.16 -4.81
C SER A 63 -18.66 2.36 -5.56
N GLU A 64 -18.64 2.38 -6.90
CA GLU A 64 -19.58 1.63 -7.73
C GLU A 64 -19.42 0.10 -7.53
N VAL A 65 -18.19 -0.38 -7.42
CA VAL A 65 -17.90 -1.81 -7.18
C VAL A 65 -18.40 -2.25 -5.80
N LEU A 66 -18.18 -1.44 -4.77
CA LEU A 66 -18.64 -1.73 -3.40
C LEU A 66 -20.17 -1.73 -3.32
N ALA A 67 -20.83 -0.77 -3.94
CA ALA A 67 -22.30 -0.71 -4.00
C ALA A 67 -22.91 -1.93 -4.70
N ALA A 68 -22.24 -2.44 -5.74
CA ALA A 68 -22.71 -3.61 -6.49
C ALA A 68 -22.38 -4.95 -5.79
N ALA A 69 -21.40 -4.98 -4.88
CA ALA A 69 -20.94 -6.21 -4.25
C ALA A 69 -21.83 -6.69 -3.09
N ASP A 70 -22.73 -5.84 -2.59
CA ASP A 70 -23.62 -6.12 -1.43
C ASP A 70 -22.86 -6.69 -0.22
N VAL A 71 -21.69 -6.10 0.07
CA VAL A 71 -20.81 -6.53 1.17
C VAL A 71 -21.03 -5.61 2.36
N PRO A 72 -21.28 -6.15 3.56
CA PRO A 72 -21.39 -5.34 4.76
C PRO A 72 -20.14 -4.48 4.97
N ARG A 73 -20.34 -3.17 5.23
CA ARG A 73 -19.25 -2.19 5.37
C ARG A 73 -18.23 -2.60 6.44
N GLU A 74 -18.67 -3.22 7.50
CA GLU A 74 -17.87 -3.69 8.63
C GLU A 74 -16.94 -4.87 8.29
N ARG A 75 -17.14 -5.54 7.17
CA ARG A 75 -16.22 -6.57 6.67
C ARG A 75 -14.99 -5.98 5.98
N LEU A 76 -15.02 -4.70 5.68
CA LEU A 76 -14.00 -4.02 4.89
C LEU A 76 -13.14 -3.12 5.78
N VAL A 77 -11.86 -3.05 5.48
CA VAL A 77 -10.93 -2.03 5.97
C VAL A 77 -10.60 -1.14 4.80
N LEU A 78 -11.27 0.01 4.72
CA LEU A 78 -11.02 1.00 3.67
C LEU A 78 -9.88 1.92 4.10
N SER A 79 -8.80 1.93 3.31
CA SER A 79 -7.63 2.79 3.48
C SER A 79 -7.57 3.84 2.38
N SER A 80 -7.29 5.09 2.75
CA SER A 80 -7.00 6.15 1.79
C SER A 80 -6.04 7.18 2.39
N SER A 81 -5.67 8.19 1.59
CA SER A 81 -4.71 9.20 1.99
C SER A 81 -5.12 10.61 1.57
N ALA A 82 -4.51 11.60 2.22
CA ALA A 82 -4.56 13.02 1.87
C ALA A 82 -3.15 13.62 1.93
N GLY A 83 -3.01 14.89 1.55
CA GLY A 83 -1.74 15.62 1.52
C GLY A 83 -1.17 15.81 0.12
N ILE A 84 -1.79 15.23 -0.91
CA ILE A 84 -1.39 15.38 -2.29
C ILE A 84 -2.51 16.04 -3.10
N ALA A 85 -2.17 17.06 -3.86
CA ALA A 85 -3.03 17.71 -4.84
C ALA A 85 -2.45 17.47 -6.25
N PRO A 86 -2.73 16.35 -6.92
CA PRO A 86 -2.07 15.94 -8.17
C PRO A 86 -2.21 16.95 -9.31
N ARG A 87 -3.29 17.76 -9.29
CA ARG A 87 -3.58 18.79 -10.30
C ARG A 87 -2.86 20.11 -10.05
N SER A 88 -2.19 20.26 -8.90
CA SER A 88 -1.42 21.45 -8.58
C SER A 88 -0.06 21.45 -9.28
N PRO A 89 0.55 22.64 -9.53
CA PRO A 89 1.92 22.74 -10.00
C PRO A 89 2.88 21.91 -9.14
N VAL A 90 3.96 21.39 -9.73
CA VAL A 90 4.89 20.44 -9.09
C VAL A 90 5.34 20.90 -7.71
N GLY A 91 5.73 22.14 -7.54
CA GLY A 91 6.18 22.70 -6.24
C GLY A 91 5.05 22.94 -5.21
N ARG A 92 3.79 22.65 -5.54
CA ARG A 92 2.61 22.81 -4.67
C ARG A 92 1.76 21.55 -4.59
N ARG A 93 2.27 20.41 -5.02
CA ARG A 93 1.51 19.14 -5.00
C ARG A 93 1.35 18.58 -3.61
N VAL A 94 2.35 18.78 -2.74
CA VAL A 94 2.25 18.41 -1.34
C VAL A 94 1.70 19.61 -0.57
N ASP A 95 0.57 19.41 0.11
CA ASP A 95 -0.08 20.38 0.98
C ASP A 95 -0.76 19.64 2.12
N CYS A 96 -0.07 19.61 3.27
CA CYS A 96 -0.55 18.96 4.49
C CYS A 96 -1.15 19.95 5.49
N SER A 97 -1.46 21.18 5.05
CA SER A 97 -2.19 22.13 5.89
C SER A 97 -3.52 21.55 6.35
N ARG A 98 -3.95 21.91 7.55
CA ARG A 98 -5.25 21.50 8.12
C ARG A 98 -6.39 21.67 7.12
N ARG A 99 -6.45 22.81 6.45
CA ARG A 99 -7.49 23.12 5.45
C ARG A 99 -7.47 22.11 4.31
N ALA A 100 -6.29 21.81 3.74
CA ALA A 100 -6.14 20.90 2.62
C ALA A 100 -6.48 19.45 3.02
N LEU A 101 -5.96 19.01 4.18
CA LEU A 101 -6.20 17.67 4.70
C LEU A 101 -7.68 17.41 4.98
N MET A 102 -8.37 18.35 5.66
CA MET A 102 -9.80 18.24 5.95
C MET A 102 -10.63 18.18 4.65
N HIS A 103 -10.36 19.09 3.71
CA HIS A 103 -11.06 19.12 2.43
C HIS A 103 -10.86 17.83 1.63
N GLN A 104 -9.64 17.30 1.57
CA GLN A 104 -9.33 16.07 0.85
C GLN A 104 -9.96 14.83 1.52
N LEU A 105 -10.03 14.80 2.85
CA LEU A 105 -10.71 13.72 3.58
C LEU A 105 -12.21 13.74 3.27
N ASP A 106 -12.87 14.89 3.38
CA ASP A 106 -14.30 15.02 3.10
C ASP A 106 -14.61 14.65 1.62
N ALA A 107 -13.78 15.10 0.67
CA ALA A 107 -13.91 14.72 -0.74
C ALA A 107 -13.73 13.21 -0.97
N THR A 108 -12.80 12.57 -0.25
CA THR A 108 -12.59 11.12 -0.31
C THR A 108 -13.80 10.36 0.22
N LEU A 109 -14.36 10.76 1.37
CA LEU A 109 -15.56 10.14 1.94
C LEU A 109 -16.75 10.25 0.98
N GLN A 110 -16.93 11.42 0.39
CA GLN A 110 -17.97 11.64 -0.63
C GLN A 110 -17.75 10.77 -1.87
N ALA A 111 -16.52 10.70 -2.40
CA ALA A 111 -16.20 9.91 -3.59
C ALA A 111 -16.40 8.40 -3.37
N LEU A 112 -16.13 7.91 -2.15
CA LEU A 112 -16.29 6.51 -1.78
C LEU A 112 -17.72 6.16 -1.33
N GLY A 113 -18.58 7.15 -1.11
CA GLY A 113 -19.95 6.94 -0.62
C GLY A 113 -20.00 6.35 0.79
N THR A 114 -19.06 6.72 1.66
CA THR A 114 -18.95 6.24 3.04
C THR A 114 -18.83 7.41 4.03
N ASP A 115 -19.24 7.20 5.28
CA ASP A 115 -19.14 8.19 6.35
C ASP A 115 -17.78 8.17 7.06
N HIS A 116 -17.00 7.09 6.90
CA HIS A 116 -15.68 6.96 7.51
C HIS A 116 -14.70 6.09 6.70
N LEU A 117 -13.43 6.33 6.92
CA LEU A 117 -12.35 5.41 6.59
C LEU A 117 -11.98 4.57 7.83
N ASP A 118 -11.49 3.36 7.63
CA ASP A 118 -10.90 2.58 8.70
C ASP A 118 -9.47 3.02 8.97
N LEU A 119 -8.72 3.34 7.93
CA LEU A 119 -7.36 3.86 8.01
C LEU A 119 -7.21 5.07 7.08
N TRP A 120 -6.94 6.23 7.65
CA TRP A 120 -6.61 7.44 6.89
C TRP A 120 -5.17 7.84 7.12
N SER A 121 -4.43 8.10 6.05
CA SER A 121 -3.00 8.42 6.11
C SER A 121 -2.69 9.79 5.54
N VAL A 122 -1.81 10.53 6.21
CA VAL A 122 -1.20 11.73 5.63
C VAL A 122 -0.01 11.27 4.77
N ALA A 123 -0.06 11.60 3.47
CA ALA A 123 0.94 11.21 2.52
C ALA A 123 1.94 12.34 2.27
N TYR A 124 3.20 11.99 2.33
CA TYR A 124 4.38 12.83 2.19
C TYR A 124 4.57 13.86 3.32
N TRP A 125 5.83 14.12 3.59
CA TRP A 125 6.22 15.19 4.48
C TRP A 125 6.11 16.55 3.78
N ASP A 126 5.41 17.49 4.41
CA ASP A 126 5.33 18.87 3.95
C ASP A 126 6.17 19.76 4.87
N GLU A 127 7.32 20.22 4.37
CA GLU A 127 8.25 21.08 5.12
C GLU A 127 7.64 22.44 5.50
N ARG A 128 6.54 22.84 4.86
CA ARG A 128 5.86 24.11 5.11
C ARG A 128 4.76 24.02 6.17
N THR A 129 4.33 22.80 6.51
CA THR A 129 3.29 22.57 7.50
C THR A 129 3.90 22.06 8.80
N PRO A 130 3.69 22.75 9.94
CA PRO A 130 4.19 22.28 11.23
C PRO A 130 3.68 20.87 11.55
N PRO A 131 4.53 19.95 12.04
CA PRO A 131 4.08 18.59 12.42
C PRO A 131 2.94 18.57 13.44
N ALA A 132 2.90 19.56 14.35
CA ALA A 132 1.81 19.71 15.32
C ALA A 132 0.46 19.99 14.65
N GLU A 133 0.42 20.76 13.55
CA GLU A 133 -0.82 21.01 12.80
C GLU A 133 -1.33 19.73 12.11
N VAL A 134 -0.42 18.91 11.56
CA VAL A 134 -0.75 17.60 11.02
C VAL A 134 -1.30 16.68 12.09
N ALA A 135 -0.62 16.60 13.25
CA ALA A 135 -1.04 15.81 14.40
C ALA A 135 -2.43 16.21 14.90
N ASP A 136 -2.68 17.51 15.09
CA ASP A 136 -3.99 18.03 15.49
C ASP A 136 -5.10 17.72 14.48
N THR A 137 -4.77 17.72 13.18
CA THR A 137 -5.72 17.40 12.12
C THR A 137 -6.07 15.91 12.13
N ILE A 138 -5.10 15.04 12.37
CA ILE A 138 -5.31 13.60 12.58
C ILE A 138 -6.23 13.38 13.78
N ASP A 139 -5.96 14.03 14.91
CA ASP A 139 -6.81 13.94 16.11
C ASP A 139 -8.25 14.41 15.84
N TRP A 140 -8.41 15.49 15.08
CA TRP A 140 -9.73 15.95 14.66
C TRP A 140 -10.45 14.88 13.82
N ALA A 141 -9.80 14.29 12.83
CA ALA A 141 -10.41 13.28 11.96
C ALA A 141 -10.89 12.05 12.76
N ILE A 142 -10.10 11.60 13.74
CA ILE A 142 -10.47 10.49 14.62
C ILE A 142 -11.63 10.88 15.53
N ARG A 143 -11.56 12.04 16.22
CA ARG A 143 -12.60 12.49 17.17
C ARG A 143 -13.95 12.74 16.49
N THR A 144 -13.94 13.19 15.25
CA THR A 144 -15.18 13.41 14.48
C THR A 144 -15.70 12.15 13.81
N GLY A 145 -15.01 11.01 13.96
CA GLY A 145 -15.43 9.72 13.43
C GLY A 145 -15.20 9.54 11.92
N ARG A 146 -14.55 10.50 11.25
CA ARG A 146 -14.21 10.43 9.82
C ARG A 146 -13.19 9.36 9.48
N THR A 147 -12.38 9.00 10.47
CA THR A 147 -11.52 7.81 10.39
C THR A 147 -11.49 7.09 11.73
N ARG A 148 -11.28 5.77 11.70
CA ARG A 148 -11.12 4.95 12.91
C ARG A 148 -9.68 4.95 13.40
N TYR A 149 -8.74 4.83 12.45
CA TYR A 149 -7.29 4.81 12.70
C TYR A 149 -6.58 5.76 11.73
N ALA A 150 -5.40 6.18 12.09
CA ALA A 150 -4.59 7.05 11.24
C ALA A 150 -3.18 6.49 11.03
N GLY A 151 -2.58 6.91 9.92
CA GLY A 151 -1.24 6.55 9.51
C GLY A 151 -0.53 7.68 8.78
N VAL A 152 0.68 7.38 8.32
CA VAL A 152 1.44 8.23 7.41
C VAL A 152 1.91 7.42 6.21
N ARG A 153 2.23 8.09 5.09
CA ARG A 153 2.80 7.44 3.89
C ARG A 153 4.04 8.19 3.43
N ASP A 154 5.03 7.42 2.99
CA ASP A 154 6.27 7.94 2.40
C ASP A 154 7.00 8.92 3.32
N TYR A 155 6.97 8.66 4.64
CA TYR A 155 7.72 9.38 5.66
C TYR A 155 9.04 8.67 5.95
N ALA A 156 10.11 9.43 6.19
CA ALA A 156 11.33 8.91 6.81
C ALA A 156 11.08 8.53 8.28
N GLY A 157 11.96 7.74 8.89
CA GLY A 157 11.80 7.29 10.28
C GLY A 157 11.73 8.44 11.28
N TRP A 158 12.57 9.48 11.12
CA TRP A 158 12.53 10.67 11.96
C TRP A 158 11.24 11.49 11.80
N GLN A 159 10.69 11.58 10.58
CA GLN A 159 9.42 12.27 10.29
C GLN A 159 8.24 11.56 10.97
N LEU A 160 8.21 10.22 10.90
CA LEU A 160 7.26 9.40 11.62
C LEU A 160 7.36 9.65 13.14
N ALA A 161 8.57 9.65 13.70
CA ALA A 161 8.79 9.84 15.12
C ALA A 161 8.34 11.22 15.60
N VAL A 162 8.66 12.28 14.86
CA VAL A 162 8.26 13.66 15.20
C VAL A 162 6.73 13.80 15.14
N THR A 163 6.08 13.23 14.12
CA THR A 163 4.61 13.31 13.99
C THR A 163 3.94 12.50 15.09
N ALA A 164 4.44 11.30 15.40
CA ALA A 164 3.90 10.47 16.48
C ALA A 164 4.05 11.13 17.87
N ALA A 165 5.16 11.84 18.12
CA ALA A 165 5.39 12.56 19.36
C ALA A 165 4.45 13.77 19.56
N GLY A 166 3.84 14.29 18.50
CA GLY A 166 2.84 15.37 18.58
C GLY A 166 1.50 14.97 19.21
N HIS A 167 1.31 13.70 19.56
CA HIS A 167 0.07 13.20 20.14
C HIS A 167 0.23 12.84 21.61
N SER A 168 -0.80 13.13 22.43
CA SER A 168 -0.85 12.74 23.84
C SER A 168 -1.09 11.23 24.04
N ALA A 169 -1.51 10.52 23.00
CA ALA A 169 -1.68 9.08 22.96
C ALA A 169 -1.30 8.57 21.56
N PRO A 170 -0.91 7.28 21.40
CA PRO A 170 -0.60 6.71 20.09
C PRO A 170 -1.80 6.85 19.13
N ARG A 171 -1.68 7.72 18.14
CA ARG A 171 -2.70 7.98 17.11
C ARG A 171 -2.31 7.41 15.76
N ILE A 172 -1.01 7.41 15.47
CA ILE A 172 -0.47 6.83 14.25
C ILE A 172 -0.25 5.35 14.50
N VAL A 173 -1.00 4.50 13.79
CA VAL A 173 -0.92 3.04 13.94
C VAL A 173 -0.24 2.37 12.75
N ALA A 174 -0.16 3.05 11.60
CA ALA A 174 0.39 2.53 10.37
C ALA A 174 1.36 3.50 9.71
N THR A 175 2.39 2.98 9.09
CA THR A 175 3.16 3.67 8.05
C THR A 175 3.13 2.85 6.77
N GLN A 176 2.85 3.50 5.63
CA GLN A 176 2.85 2.85 4.32
C GLN A 176 4.01 3.38 3.49
N HIS A 177 4.79 2.48 2.90
CA HIS A 177 5.94 2.84 2.09
C HIS A 177 6.18 1.80 1.00
N GLU A 178 6.80 2.21 -0.11
CA GLU A 178 7.27 1.24 -1.10
C GLU A 178 8.26 0.29 -0.45
N TYR A 179 8.00 -1.02 -0.57
CA TYR A 179 8.87 -2.05 -0.01
C TYR A 179 8.82 -3.32 -0.84
N SER A 180 9.98 -3.68 -1.39
CA SER A 180 10.14 -4.84 -2.27
C SER A 180 11.60 -5.30 -2.26
N LEU A 181 11.90 -6.38 -2.97
CA LEU A 181 13.29 -6.82 -3.22
C LEU A 181 14.14 -5.77 -3.96
N LEU A 182 13.53 -4.78 -4.62
CA LEU A 182 14.22 -3.69 -5.32
C LEU A 182 14.29 -2.38 -4.53
N THR A 183 13.50 -2.27 -3.45
CA THR A 183 13.36 -1.03 -2.66
C THR A 183 13.37 -1.44 -1.19
N ARG A 184 14.53 -1.33 -0.53
CA ARG A 184 14.76 -1.83 0.84
C ARG A 184 15.22 -0.75 1.82
N GLU A 185 15.33 0.48 1.38
CA GLU A 185 15.91 1.59 2.16
C GLU A 185 15.17 1.80 3.49
N ILE A 186 13.88 1.47 3.56
CA ILE A 186 13.10 1.58 4.79
C ILE A 186 13.59 0.65 5.93
N GLU A 187 14.41 -0.37 5.61
CA GLU A 187 14.98 -1.26 6.62
C GLU A 187 16.01 -0.58 7.52
N GLU A 188 16.65 0.49 7.04
CA GLU A 188 17.71 1.20 7.74
C GLU A 188 17.18 2.08 8.89
N GLU A 189 16.09 2.79 8.66
CA GLU A 189 15.56 3.78 9.62
C GLU A 189 14.07 3.59 9.92
N LEU A 190 13.21 3.53 8.88
CA LEU A 190 11.76 3.57 9.07
C LEU A 190 11.24 2.33 9.82
N ILE A 191 11.65 1.13 9.43
CA ILE A 191 11.20 -0.10 10.11
C ILE A 191 11.64 -0.12 11.58
N PRO A 192 12.90 0.18 11.94
CA PRO A 192 13.31 0.33 13.34
C PRO A 192 12.50 1.37 14.11
N ALA A 193 12.26 2.56 13.53
CA ALA A 193 11.46 3.61 14.15
C ALA A 193 10.00 3.16 14.35
N ALA A 194 9.38 2.60 13.33
CA ALA A 194 8.01 2.09 13.39
C ALA A 194 7.86 1.03 14.47
N ARG A 195 8.80 0.09 14.55
CA ARG A 195 8.83 -0.95 15.59
C ARG A 195 8.93 -0.36 16.99
N HIS A 196 9.82 0.62 17.20
CA HIS A 196 9.98 1.30 18.49
C HIS A 196 8.68 2.01 18.92
N LEU A 197 7.99 2.63 17.97
CA LEU A 197 6.74 3.36 18.20
C LEU A 197 5.49 2.48 18.24
N GLY A 198 5.62 1.17 17.99
CA GLY A 198 4.47 0.27 17.90
C GLY A 198 3.62 0.48 16.65
N VAL A 199 4.17 1.06 15.59
CA VAL A 199 3.52 1.34 14.31
C VAL A 199 3.72 0.17 13.36
N GLY A 200 2.65 -0.30 12.72
CA GLY A 200 2.71 -1.37 11.71
C GLY A 200 3.11 -0.83 10.34
N VAL A 201 3.86 -1.63 9.59
CA VAL A 201 4.26 -1.29 8.21
C VAL A 201 3.26 -1.91 7.22
N ILE A 202 2.76 -1.10 6.30
CA ILE A 202 2.01 -1.55 5.12
C ILE A 202 2.96 -1.43 3.92
N ALA A 203 3.39 -2.57 3.38
CA ALA A 203 4.28 -2.61 2.24
C ALA A 203 3.51 -2.28 0.96
N ALA A 204 3.80 -1.14 0.34
CA ALA A 204 3.25 -0.75 -0.95
C ALA A 204 4.13 -1.25 -2.10
N ALA A 205 3.54 -1.46 -3.26
CA ALA A 205 4.22 -1.89 -4.49
C ALA A 205 5.22 -3.06 -4.30
N PRO A 206 4.85 -4.16 -3.61
CA PRO A 206 5.77 -5.27 -3.30
C PRO A 206 6.31 -5.99 -4.53
N LEU A 207 5.72 -5.75 -5.70
CA LEU A 207 6.18 -6.26 -7.00
C LEU A 207 6.96 -5.23 -7.83
N ALA A 208 7.35 -4.09 -7.23
CA ALA A 208 8.07 -3.01 -7.90
C ALA A 208 7.41 -2.64 -9.25
N GLN A 209 6.10 -2.37 -9.21
CA GLN A 209 5.27 -2.05 -10.39
C GLN A 209 5.32 -3.12 -11.49
N GLY A 210 5.52 -4.38 -11.10
CA GLY A 210 5.54 -5.54 -11.98
C GLY A 210 6.92 -5.93 -12.50
N VAL A 211 8.01 -5.27 -12.10
CA VAL A 211 9.38 -5.69 -12.45
C VAL A 211 9.68 -7.07 -11.86
N LEU A 212 9.28 -7.31 -10.61
CA LEU A 212 9.50 -8.59 -9.92
C LEU A 212 8.57 -9.73 -10.39
N THR A 213 7.75 -9.51 -11.41
CA THR A 213 7.03 -10.60 -12.08
C THR A 213 7.90 -11.35 -13.09
N GLY A 214 9.08 -10.82 -13.42
CA GLY A 214 9.98 -11.36 -14.44
C GLY A 214 9.60 -11.02 -15.88
N ARG A 215 8.46 -10.37 -16.14
CA ARG A 215 7.95 -10.09 -17.49
C ARG A 215 8.82 -9.15 -18.33
N TYR A 216 9.74 -8.42 -17.70
CA TYR A 216 10.64 -7.47 -18.36
C TYR A 216 12.07 -8.02 -18.56
N ARG A 217 12.30 -9.33 -18.33
CA ARG A 217 13.64 -9.96 -18.46
C ARG A 217 14.16 -9.96 -19.89
N SER A 218 13.33 -10.29 -20.86
CA SER A 218 13.76 -10.52 -22.26
C SER A 218 13.46 -9.35 -23.18
N THR A 219 12.37 -8.64 -22.97
CA THR A 219 11.94 -7.54 -23.84
C THR A 219 11.13 -6.51 -23.06
N LEU A 220 11.38 -5.24 -23.32
CA LEU A 220 10.56 -4.15 -22.84
C LEU A 220 9.42 -3.90 -23.85
N PRO A 221 8.16 -4.07 -23.48
CA PRO A 221 7.04 -3.71 -24.34
C PRO A 221 7.08 -2.21 -24.69
N HIS A 222 6.58 -1.86 -25.88
CA HIS A 222 6.38 -0.45 -26.21
C HIS A 222 5.41 0.19 -25.22
N GLY A 223 5.71 1.43 -24.77
CA GLY A 223 4.85 2.17 -23.86
C GLY A 223 4.96 1.77 -22.37
N VAL A 224 6.04 1.12 -21.98
CA VAL A 224 6.34 0.87 -20.55
C VAL A 224 6.46 2.20 -19.81
N ARG A 225 5.82 2.30 -18.65
CA ARG A 225 5.82 3.52 -17.83
C ARG A 225 7.25 3.90 -17.40
N ALA A 226 7.51 5.21 -17.30
CA ALA A 226 8.83 5.74 -16.93
C ALA A 226 9.34 5.20 -15.58
N GLU A 227 8.42 5.01 -14.62
CA GLU A 227 8.74 4.47 -13.30
C GLU A 227 9.25 3.02 -13.35
N VAL A 228 8.79 2.22 -14.31
CA VAL A 228 9.30 0.86 -14.54
C VAL A 228 10.71 0.93 -15.13
N HIS A 229 10.94 1.81 -16.11
CA HIS A 229 12.28 2.02 -16.68
C HIS A 229 13.31 2.41 -15.61
N ALA A 230 12.94 3.30 -14.71
CA ALA A 230 13.83 3.72 -13.61
C ALA A 230 14.23 2.57 -12.69
N ARG A 231 13.37 1.54 -12.56
CA ARG A 231 13.62 0.35 -11.71
C ARG A 231 14.39 -0.77 -12.40
N LEU A 232 14.61 -0.70 -13.70
CA LEU A 232 15.32 -1.74 -14.46
C LEU A 232 16.83 -1.53 -14.49
N GLY A 233 17.35 -0.49 -13.83
CA GLY A 233 18.79 -0.21 -13.76
C GLY A 233 19.51 -0.97 -12.63
N GLY A 234 20.84 -0.88 -12.63
CA GLY A 234 21.70 -1.38 -11.54
C GLY A 234 21.55 -2.88 -11.28
N LYS A 235 21.30 -3.25 -10.02
CA LYS A 235 21.18 -4.66 -9.58
C LYS A 235 19.85 -5.32 -9.97
N ALA A 236 18.89 -4.62 -10.59
CA ALA A 236 17.54 -5.14 -10.81
C ALA A 236 17.52 -6.44 -11.61
N HIS A 237 18.34 -6.54 -12.68
CA HIS A 237 18.43 -7.77 -13.47
C HIS A 237 18.92 -8.95 -12.62
N THR A 238 19.97 -8.76 -11.82
CA THR A 238 20.52 -9.80 -10.95
C THR A 238 19.49 -10.27 -9.92
N ILE A 239 18.72 -9.32 -9.33
CA ILE A 239 17.68 -9.63 -8.36
C ILE A 239 16.53 -10.41 -9.02
N VAL A 240 16.09 -9.98 -10.22
CA VAL A 240 15.01 -10.65 -10.95
C VAL A 240 15.44 -12.05 -11.41
N ASP A 241 16.69 -12.24 -11.81
CA ASP A 241 17.23 -13.54 -12.20
C ASP A 241 17.29 -14.50 -11.01
N ALA A 242 17.80 -14.04 -9.86
CA ALA A 242 17.83 -14.82 -8.63
C ALA A 242 16.41 -15.18 -8.16
N LEU A 243 15.49 -14.22 -8.20
CA LEU A 243 14.08 -14.42 -7.88
C LEU A 243 13.43 -15.47 -8.78
N THR A 244 13.69 -15.40 -10.09
CA THR A 244 13.14 -16.37 -11.05
C THR A 244 13.71 -17.76 -10.81
N THR A 245 15.01 -17.88 -10.58
CA THR A 245 15.65 -19.17 -10.24
C THR A 245 15.04 -19.78 -8.96
N ALA A 246 14.82 -18.95 -7.93
CA ALA A 246 14.16 -19.39 -6.70
C ALA A 246 12.72 -19.84 -6.96
N ALA A 247 11.99 -19.10 -7.78
CA ALA A 247 10.60 -19.39 -8.14
C ALA A 247 10.47 -20.69 -8.92
N ASP A 248 11.35 -20.91 -9.90
CA ASP A 248 11.42 -22.15 -10.70
C ASP A 248 11.69 -23.37 -9.78
N GLY A 249 12.64 -23.23 -8.84
CA GLY A 249 12.96 -24.27 -7.86
C GLY A 249 11.80 -24.60 -6.90
N LEU A 250 10.88 -23.66 -6.69
CA LEU A 250 9.69 -23.83 -5.85
C LEU A 250 8.44 -24.24 -6.65
N GLY A 251 8.50 -24.22 -7.98
CA GLY A 251 7.33 -24.42 -8.85
C GLY A 251 6.28 -23.30 -8.70
N LEU A 252 6.71 -22.08 -8.38
CA LEU A 252 5.84 -20.91 -8.13
C LEU A 252 6.15 -19.78 -9.12
N PRO A 253 5.16 -18.92 -9.43
CA PRO A 253 5.43 -17.70 -10.18
C PRO A 253 6.37 -16.75 -9.40
N PRO A 254 7.31 -16.05 -10.08
CA PRO A 254 8.19 -15.07 -9.42
C PRO A 254 7.42 -14.00 -8.61
N ALA A 255 6.28 -13.55 -9.11
CA ALA A 255 5.41 -12.60 -8.40
C ALA A 255 4.94 -13.12 -7.04
N VAL A 256 4.63 -14.42 -6.93
CA VAL A 256 4.19 -15.06 -5.68
C VAL A 256 5.34 -15.11 -4.67
N VAL A 257 6.55 -15.46 -5.13
CA VAL A 257 7.73 -15.51 -4.28
C VAL A 257 8.11 -14.11 -3.79
N ALA A 258 8.12 -13.10 -4.67
CA ALA A 258 8.39 -11.71 -4.29
C ALA A 258 7.36 -11.16 -3.30
N LEU A 259 6.07 -11.45 -3.52
CA LEU A 259 5.00 -11.02 -2.62
C LEU A 259 5.07 -11.73 -1.26
N ALA A 260 5.36 -13.04 -1.23
CA ALA A 260 5.56 -13.80 0.01
C ALA A 260 6.75 -13.25 0.81
N TRP A 261 7.85 -12.91 0.11
CA TRP A 261 9.00 -12.29 0.75
C TRP A 261 8.63 -10.97 1.44
N ALA A 262 7.96 -10.05 0.74
CA ALA A 262 7.56 -8.75 1.30
C ALA A 262 6.54 -8.88 2.44
N ARG A 263 5.52 -9.75 2.26
CA ARG A 263 4.46 -10.01 3.25
C ARG A 263 5.02 -10.51 4.60
N ASP A 264 6.04 -11.37 4.55
CA ASP A 264 6.53 -12.07 5.75
C ASP A 264 7.74 -11.37 6.40
N ARG A 265 8.06 -10.14 5.98
CA ARG A 265 9.09 -9.33 6.66
C ARG A 265 8.63 -8.87 8.03
N ALA A 266 9.58 -8.82 8.96
CA ALA A 266 9.33 -8.38 10.33
C ALA A 266 8.79 -6.93 10.34
N GLY A 267 7.69 -6.71 11.04
CA GLY A 267 7.03 -5.39 11.12
C GLY A 267 5.99 -5.13 10.03
N VAL A 268 5.93 -5.95 8.97
CA VAL A 268 4.93 -5.82 7.91
C VAL A 268 3.60 -6.41 8.38
N SER A 269 2.58 -5.56 8.45
CA SER A 269 1.21 -5.95 8.78
C SER A 269 0.45 -6.43 7.55
N SER A 270 0.65 -5.79 6.40
CA SER A 270 0.04 -6.16 5.13
C SER A 270 0.93 -5.75 3.96
N ALA A 271 0.89 -6.52 2.87
CA ALA A 271 1.50 -6.15 1.59
C ALA A 271 0.39 -5.82 0.59
N VAL A 272 0.32 -4.55 0.17
CA VAL A 272 -0.72 -4.06 -0.75
C VAL A 272 -0.27 -4.25 -2.19
N VAL A 273 -1.02 -5.05 -2.92
CA VAL A 273 -0.75 -5.37 -4.33
C VAL A 273 -1.92 -4.99 -5.21
N GLY A 274 -1.63 -4.41 -6.37
CA GLY A 274 -2.60 -4.16 -7.43
C GLY A 274 -2.66 -5.32 -8.41
N ALA A 275 -3.85 -5.63 -8.90
CA ALA A 275 -4.08 -6.54 -10.01
C ALA A 275 -4.84 -5.80 -11.12
N GLY A 276 -4.34 -5.90 -12.35
CA GLY A 276 -5.01 -5.32 -13.53
C GLY A 276 -6.06 -6.24 -14.13
N SER A 277 -6.08 -7.53 -13.70
CA SER A 277 -7.07 -8.53 -14.11
C SER A 277 -7.28 -9.57 -13.01
N SER A 278 -8.46 -10.22 -13.05
CA SER A 278 -8.80 -11.34 -12.16
C SER A 278 -7.82 -12.51 -12.30
N ALA A 279 -7.33 -12.77 -13.51
CA ALA A 279 -6.29 -13.78 -13.74
C ALA A 279 -4.99 -13.45 -12.98
N GLN A 280 -4.56 -12.18 -12.97
CA GLN A 280 -3.41 -11.74 -12.18
C GLN A 280 -3.69 -11.88 -10.68
N LEU A 281 -4.87 -11.49 -10.22
CA LEU A 281 -5.25 -11.66 -8.82
C LEU A 281 -5.18 -13.12 -8.40
N ARG A 282 -5.80 -14.04 -9.16
CA ARG A 282 -5.76 -15.48 -8.86
C ARG A 282 -4.34 -16.04 -8.77
N GLN A 283 -3.45 -15.58 -9.65
CA GLN A 283 -2.04 -15.94 -9.55
C GLN A 283 -1.42 -15.44 -8.25
N LEU A 284 -1.66 -14.17 -7.86
CA LEU A 284 -1.12 -13.57 -6.65
C LEU A 284 -1.70 -14.20 -5.38
N LEU A 285 -2.95 -14.64 -5.40
CA LEU A 285 -3.61 -15.30 -4.27
C LEU A 285 -2.96 -16.63 -3.87
N GLN A 286 -2.16 -17.27 -4.73
CA GLN A 286 -1.35 -18.44 -4.36
C GLN A 286 -0.40 -18.13 -3.18
N VAL A 287 -0.10 -16.85 -2.94
CA VAL A 287 0.70 -16.42 -1.79
C VAL A 287 0.06 -16.79 -0.46
N THR A 288 -1.25 -16.94 -0.38
CA THR A 288 -1.95 -17.23 0.89
C THR A 288 -1.48 -18.52 1.54
N ASP A 289 -1.14 -19.51 0.73
CA ASP A 289 -0.68 -20.84 1.17
C ASP A 289 0.84 -21.00 1.04
N THR A 290 1.54 -19.95 0.58
CA THR A 290 2.99 -20.00 0.36
C THR A 290 3.75 -19.59 1.61
N VAL A 291 4.71 -20.45 2.01
CA VAL A 291 5.72 -20.17 3.03
C VAL A 291 7.09 -20.41 2.40
N LEU A 292 7.91 -19.36 2.34
CA LEU A 292 9.24 -19.48 1.75
C LEU A 292 10.22 -20.21 2.67
N PRO A 293 11.00 -21.17 2.15
CA PRO A 293 12.10 -21.78 2.89
C PRO A 293 13.12 -20.72 3.32
N ARG A 294 13.69 -20.87 4.54
CA ARG A 294 14.68 -19.91 5.07
C ARG A 294 15.88 -19.71 4.17
N ALA A 295 16.33 -20.76 3.47
CA ALA A 295 17.45 -20.68 2.52
C ALA A 295 17.13 -19.76 1.34
N ILE A 296 15.89 -19.83 0.82
CA ILE A 296 15.42 -18.96 -0.26
C ILE A 296 15.32 -17.51 0.20
N VAL A 297 14.73 -17.27 1.37
CA VAL A 297 14.65 -15.93 1.98
C VAL A 297 16.05 -15.33 2.11
N LYS A 298 17.00 -16.10 2.66
CA LYS A 298 18.40 -15.66 2.81
C LYS A 298 19.06 -15.35 1.46
N ALA A 299 18.91 -16.21 0.46
CA ALA A 299 19.48 -15.97 -0.87
C ALA A 299 18.92 -14.69 -1.51
N LEU A 300 17.59 -14.46 -1.40
CA LEU A 300 16.96 -13.23 -1.89
C LEU A 300 17.42 -12.00 -1.10
N ASP A 301 17.62 -12.14 0.20
CA ASP A 301 18.15 -11.06 1.04
C ASP A 301 19.60 -10.69 0.65
N ASP A 302 20.45 -11.69 0.39
CA ASP A 302 21.86 -11.49 0.07
C ASP A 302 22.03 -10.79 -1.30
N VAL A 303 21.17 -11.10 -2.29
CA VAL A 303 21.26 -10.50 -3.64
C VAL A 303 20.61 -9.10 -3.71
N SER A 304 19.68 -8.78 -2.81
CA SER A 304 18.89 -7.54 -2.85
C SER A 304 19.38 -6.44 -1.88
N ARG A 305 20.45 -6.69 -1.14
CA ARG A 305 21.15 -5.71 -0.27
C ARG A 305 22.06 -4.76 -1.01
#